data_181f56f91663f8dd10bd4c20ccc8c499
#
_entry.id   181f56f91663f8dd10bd4c20ccc8c499
#
_cell.length_a   1.000
_cell.length_b   1.000
_cell.length_c   1.000
_cell.angle_alpha   90.00
_cell.angle_beta   90.00
_cell.angle_gamma   90.00
#
_symmetry.space_group_name_H-M   'P 1'
#
loop_
_entity.id
_entity.type
_entity.pdbx_description
1 polymer ?
#
loop_
_entity_poly.entity_id
_entity_poly.type
_entity_poly.pdbx_seq_one_letter_code
_entity_poly.pdbx_strand_id
1 'polypeptide(L)'
;MNSQDIPFLTVAEISRLIESREVSPVEVTQAYLDRIDGLDFKFNAYLAVSRREALQAAQEAEESIARGEYRGPMHGIPMAVKDQFWTKGIRTTGGTRILADFIPDEDATIITRLKQAGAVLLGKTNMTEFAMGGGFERFSPPRNPWNLDRRTGGSSGGSGAATAAFLCATSLGEDTGGSIRWPATWCGLVGHRPTWGLVSRYGVMTGVWSMDAAGPISRTVEDAAITLTAIAGHDERDPHTWNQPVPDFRAGLNGEIQGLRIGVISEQMDDETIAADTRDAVLRALGVLGELGATVEHVSIPLTAHGAVLSQVPLVVEPALNMKEWVRERLEDYGHNNRIGLLTGSIFPAQAYYKAQKLRTMFRNQVHQALERYDVLVTPTSSLAAQPIVEDPVRASKEDAMPLPYLQTRTFNMASAPAASVPCGFSDEGLPIGLQIGGRPGADQTVLNVAYAYEQATGWHRQRPPNA
;
A
#
# COMPACT_ATOMS: atom_id res chain seq x y z
N MET A 1 -9.12 -29.84 -6.51
CA MET A 1 -7.85 -29.08 -6.44
C MET A 1 -7.11 -29.48 -5.18
N ASN A 2 -5.76 -29.50 -5.16
CA ASN A 2 -5.04 -29.73 -3.90
C ASN A 2 -5.15 -28.44 -3.04
N SER A 3 -5.49 -28.59 -1.75
CA SER A 3 -5.58 -27.43 -0.82
C SER A 3 -4.28 -26.63 -0.72
N GLN A 4 -3.13 -27.26 -0.95
CA GLN A 4 -1.82 -26.62 -0.97
C GLN A 4 -1.61 -25.66 -2.16
N ASP A 5 -2.38 -25.79 -3.23
CA ASP A 5 -2.29 -24.93 -4.42
C ASP A 5 -3.15 -23.67 -4.30
N ILE A 6 -4.17 -23.68 -3.45
CA ILE A 6 -5.14 -22.59 -3.26
C ILE A 6 -4.46 -21.24 -2.94
N PRO A 7 -3.48 -21.14 -2.03
CA PRO A 7 -2.85 -19.86 -1.69
C PRO A 7 -2.14 -19.18 -2.85
N PHE A 8 -1.79 -19.92 -3.91
CA PHE A 8 -1.10 -19.39 -5.08
C PHE A 8 -2.03 -18.81 -6.15
N LEU A 9 -3.35 -19.04 -6.03
CA LEU A 9 -4.36 -18.47 -6.91
C LEU A 9 -4.57 -16.99 -6.61
N THR A 10 -4.93 -16.21 -7.64
CA THR A 10 -5.34 -14.81 -7.50
C THR A 10 -6.70 -14.70 -6.80
N VAL A 11 -7.04 -13.50 -6.29
CA VAL A 11 -8.38 -13.22 -5.76
C VAL A 11 -9.45 -13.52 -6.82
N ALA A 12 -9.20 -13.11 -8.06
CA ALA A 12 -10.12 -13.33 -9.18
C ALA A 12 -10.34 -14.82 -9.48
N GLU A 13 -9.29 -15.65 -9.38
CA GLU A 13 -9.39 -17.10 -9.57
C GLU A 13 -10.12 -17.77 -8.40
N ILE A 14 -9.75 -17.46 -7.16
CA ILE A 14 -10.43 -17.97 -5.95
C ILE A 14 -11.91 -17.60 -5.98
N SER A 15 -12.23 -16.35 -6.31
CA SER A 15 -13.60 -15.85 -6.39
C SER A 15 -14.47 -16.68 -7.36
N ARG A 16 -13.94 -17.00 -8.55
CA ARG A 16 -14.67 -17.84 -9.53
C ARG A 16 -14.91 -19.25 -9.03
N LEU A 17 -13.92 -19.85 -8.37
CA LEU A 17 -14.03 -21.19 -7.80
C LEU A 17 -15.03 -21.23 -6.62
N ILE A 18 -15.10 -20.18 -5.81
CA ILE A 18 -16.08 -20.04 -4.73
C ILE A 18 -17.49 -19.84 -5.32
N GLU A 19 -17.66 -18.98 -6.31
CA GLU A 19 -18.94 -18.72 -6.98
C GLU A 19 -19.49 -19.97 -7.65
N SER A 20 -18.63 -20.76 -8.34
CA SER A 20 -19.01 -22.04 -8.93
C SER A 20 -19.15 -23.17 -7.91
N ARG A 21 -18.79 -22.94 -6.65
CA ARG A 21 -18.78 -23.93 -5.54
C ARG A 21 -17.80 -25.09 -5.77
N GLU A 22 -16.76 -24.88 -6.53
CA GLU A 22 -15.67 -25.85 -6.73
C GLU A 22 -14.74 -25.91 -5.52
N VAL A 23 -14.63 -24.81 -4.76
CA VAL A 23 -13.96 -24.73 -3.45
C VAL A 23 -14.86 -23.98 -2.46
N SER A 24 -14.76 -24.35 -1.18
CA SER A 24 -15.50 -23.63 -0.14
C SER A 24 -14.69 -22.49 0.47
N PRO A 25 -15.33 -21.39 0.94
CA PRO A 25 -14.66 -20.35 1.73
C PRO A 25 -13.90 -20.91 2.93
N VAL A 26 -14.42 -21.98 3.56
CA VAL A 26 -13.78 -22.64 4.71
C VAL A 26 -12.48 -23.34 4.28
N GLU A 27 -12.49 -24.10 3.18
CA GLU A 27 -11.27 -24.74 2.64
C GLU A 27 -10.22 -23.70 2.26
N VAL A 28 -10.63 -22.63 1.58
CA VAL A 28 -9.71 -21.52 1.19
C VAL A 28 -9.11 -20.86 2.44
N THR A 29 -9.94 -20.53 3.42
CA THR A 29 -9.48 -19.88 4.66
C THR A 29 -8.54 -20.81 5.45
N GLN A 30 -8.85 -22.09 5.57
CA GLN A 30 -8.00 -23.07 6.26
C GLN A 30 -6.63 -23.19 5.58
N ALA A 31 -6.57 -23.25 4.25
CA ALA A 31 -5.32 -23.32 3.50
C ALA A 31 -4.38 -22.13 3.80
N TYR A 32 -4.92 -20.91 3.90
CA TYR A 32 -4.14 -19.74 4.29
C TYR A 32 -3.72 -19.76 5.76
N LEU A 33 -4.60 -20.18 6.68
CA LEU A 33 -4.27 -20.29 8.09
C LEU A 33 -3.17 -21.32 8.36
N ASP A 34 -3.22 -22.49 7.71
CA ASP A 34 -2.19 -23.52 7.81
C ASP A 34 -0.84 -23.00 7.28
N ARG A 35 -0.90 -22.22 6.19
CA ARG A 35 0.31 -21.61 5.63
C ARG A 35 0.90 -20.53 6.54
N ILE A 36 0.07 -19.71 7.19
CA ILE A 36 0.52 -18.75 8.22
C ILE A 36 1.23 -19.49 9.35
N ASP A 37 0.64 -20.54 9.90
CA ASP A 37 1.24 -21.34 10.98
C ASP A 37 2.58 -21.96 10.57
N GLY A 38 2.67 -22.42 9.33
CA GLY A 38 3.86 -23.08 8.82
C GLY A 38 5.00 -22.13 8.42
N LEU A 39 4.72 -20.87 8.12
CA LEU A 39 5.70 -20.01 7.46
C LEU A 39 5.90 -18.61 8.08
N ASP A 40 4.90 -18.04 8.79
CA ASP A 40 5.00 -16.63 9.22
C ASP A 40 6.15 -16.36 10.20
N PHE A 41 6.62 -17.40 10.91
CA PHE A 41 7.81 -17.28 11.76
C PHE A 41 9.07 -16.85 10.99
N LYS A 42 9.13 -17.07 9.65
CA LYS A 42 10.21 -16.60 8.79
C LYS A 42 10.05 -15.12 8.43
N PHE A 43 8.79 -14.69 8.26
CA PHE A 43 8.48 -13.39 7.66
C PHE A 43 8.09 -12.33 8.69
N ASN A 44 7.59 -12.74 9.86
CA ASN A 44 7.08 -11.84 10.90
C ASN A 44 6.06 -10.82 10.33
N ALA A 45 5.20 -11.31 9.43
CA ALA A 45 4.24 -10.49 8.69
C ALA A 45 3.01 -10.15 9.53
N TYR A 46 2.62 -10.99 10.50
CA TYR A 46 1.44 -10.79 11.34
C TYR A 46 1.79 -10.36 12.77
N LEU A 47 1.00 -9.46 13.34
CA LEU A 47 1.00 -9.11 14.78
C LEU A 47 -0.12 -9.82 15.55
N ALA A 48 -1.18 -10.21 14.86
CA ALA A 48 -2.28 -11.00 15.38
C ALA A 48 -2.96 -11.79 14.27
N VAL A 49 -3.22 -13.07 14.50
CA VAL A 49 -3.99 -13.94 13.60
C VAL A 49 -5.36 -14.20 14.25
N SER A 50 -6.43 -13.88 13.53
CA SER A 50 -7.83 -13.96 14.01
C SER A 50 -8.47 -15.28 13.55
N ARG A 51 -7.81 -16.42 13.89
CA ARG A 51 -8.21 -17.76 13.38
C ARG A 51 -9.68 -18.09 13.61
N ARG A 52 -10.17 -17.90 14.85
CA ARG A 52 -11.55 -18.23 15.20
C ARG A 52 -12.55 -17.39 14.41
N GLU A 53 -12.33 -16.08 14.38
CA GLU A 53 -13.16 -15.10 13.69
C GLU A 53 -13.11 -15.33 12.18
N ALA A 54 -11.95 -15.67 11.63
CA ALA A 54 -11.78 -15.97 10.19
C ALA A 54 -12.56 -17.23 9.78
N LEU A 55 -12.45 -18.34 10.54
CA LEU A 55 -13.19 -19.55 10.25
C LEU A 55 -14.70 -19.37 10.40
N GLN A 56 -15.14 -18.62 11.40
CA GLN A 56 -16.55 -18.28 11.56
C GLN A 56 -17.06 -17.47 10.35
N ALA A 57 -16.35 -16.42 9.94
CA ALA A 57 -16.73 -15.63 8.77
C ALA A 57 -16.72 -16.45 7.46
N ALA A 58 -15.77 -17.39 7.33
CA ALA A 58 -15.73 -18.30 6.19
C ALA A 58 -16.93 -19.25 6.15
N GLN A 59 -17.34 -19.77 7.30
CA GLN A 59 -18.54 -20.59 7.41
C GLN A 59 -19.82 -19.81 7.09
N GLU A 60 -19.96 -18.58 7.61
CA GLU A 60 -21.08 -17.70 7.28
C GLU A 60 -21.15 -17.39 5.77
N ALA A 61 -19.99 -17.19 5.14
CA ALA A 61 -19.87 -16.99 3.69
C ALA A 61 -20.30 -18.24 2.92
N GLU A 62 -19.81 -19.43 3.31
CA GLU A 62 -20.18 -20.70 2.69
C GLU A 62 -21.69 -20.95 2.76
N GLU A 63 -22.30 -20.76 3.94
CA GLU A 63 -23.74 -20.93 4.15
C GLU A 63 -24.57 -19.95 3.29
N SER A 64 -24.17 -18.67 3.20
CA SER A 64 -24.90 -17.69 2.40
C SER A 64 -24.77 -17.96 0.89
N ILE A 65 -23.60 -18.38 0.42
CA ILE A 65 -23.39 -18.80 -0.98
C ILE A 65 -24.20 -20.05 -1.31
N ALA A 66 -24.29 -21.01 -0.38
CA ALA A 66 -25.11 -22.19 -0.55
C ALA A 66 -26.61 -21.85 -0.73
N ARG A 67 -27.09 -20.77 -0.08
CA ARG A 67 -28.44 -20.23 -0.28
C ARG A 67 -28.62 -19.39 -1.54
N GLY A 68 -27.55 -19.17 -2.33
CA GLY A 68 -27.59 -18.34 -3.54
C GLY A 68 -27.35 -16.84 -3.29
N GLU A 69 -26.88 -16.45 -2.11
CA GLU A 69 -26.63 -15.07 -1.68
C GLU A 69 -25.16 -14.67 -1.92
N TYR A 70 -24.65 -14.86 -3.15
CA TYR A 70 -23.30 -14.45 -3.49
C TYR A 70 -23.21 -12.91 -3.58
N ARG A 71 -22.22 -12.33 -2.87
CA ARG A 71 -22.10 -10.86 -2.70
C ARG A 71 -21.08 -10.23 -3.66
N GLY A 72 -20.42 -11.02 -4.50
CA GLY A 72 -19.42 -10.56 -5.44
C GLY A 72 -18.00 -11.06 -5.13
N PRO A 73 -16.99 -10.53 -5.86
CA PRO A 73 -15.65 -11.12 -5.93
C PRO A 73 -14.87 -11.20 -4.61
N MET A 74 -15.26 -10.44 -3.58
CA MET A 74 -14.62 -10.52 -2.26
C MET A 74 -15.30 -11.53 -1.32
N HIS A 75 -16.41 -12.15 -1.72
CA HIS A 75 -17.16 -13.06 -0.85
C HIS A 75 -16.41 -14.35 -0.59
N GLY A 76 -16.02 -14.58 0.67
CA GLY A 76 -15.23 -15.74 1.10
C GLY A 76 -13.72 -15.59 0.87
N ILE A 77 -13.23 -14.42 0.46
CA ILE A 77 -11.79 -14.20 0.18
C ILE A 77 -11.00 -13.92 1.47
N PRO A 78 -9.97 -14.73 1.80
CA PRO A 78 -9.10 -14.49 2.94
C PRO A 78 -8.13 -13.34 2.69
N MET A 79 -8.20 -12.31 3.53
CA MET A 79 -7.34 -11.14 3.41
C MET A 79 -6.75 -10.69 4.74
N ALA A 80 -5.69 -9.88 4.68
CA ALA A 80 -5.03 -9.29 5.83
C ALA A 80 -5.17 -7.76 5.84
N VAL A 81 -5.14 -7.15 7.01
CA VAL A 81 -5.23 -5.70 7.14
C VAL A 81 -4.12 -5.15 8.04
N LYS A 82 -3.53 -4.03 7.63
CA LYS A 82 -2.51 -3.34 8.42
C LYS A 82 -3.02 -3.02 9.83
N ASP A 83 -2.17 -3.13 10.83
CA ASP A 83 -2.58 -3.07 12.24
C ASP A 83 -2.97 -1.67 12.74
N GLN A 84 -3.20 -0.72 11.86
CA GLN A 84 -3.77 0.60 12.19
C GLN A 84 -5.27 0.74 11.90
N PHE A 85 -5.90 -0.25 11.25
CA PHE A 85 -7.34 -0.23 10.99
C PHE A 85 -8.09 -0.80 12.19
N TRP A 86 -8.95 -0.01 12.82
CA TRP A 86 -9.79 -0.47 13.91
C TRP A 86 -10.63 -1.66 13.46
N THR A 87 -10.49 -2.75 14.21
CA THR A 87 -11.20 -3.99 13.94
C THR A 87 -11.83 -4.42 15.24
N LYS A 88 -13.16 -4.31 15.32
CA LYS A 88 -13.93 -4.58 16.54
C LYS A 88 -13.59 -5.94 17.13
N GLY A 89 -13.23 -5.93 18.41
CA GLY A 89 -12.91 -7.13 19.19
C GLY A 89 -11.54 -7.76 18.90
N ILE A 90 -10.76 -7.18 17.96
CA ILE A 90 -9.43 -7.67 17.60
C ILE A 90 -8.38 -6.65 18.02
N ARG A 91 -7.37 -7.10 18.76
CA ARG A 91 -6.25 -6.25 19.19
C ARG A 91 -5.65 -5.50 17.99
N THR A 92 -5.52 -4.18 18.14
CA THR A 92 -5.06 -3.24 17.10
C THR A 92 -4.03 -2.30 17.72
N THR A 93 -2.75 -2.59 17.50
CA THR A 93 -1.67 -1.91 18.25
C THR A 93 -1.07 -0.70 17.54
N GLY A 94 -1.29 -0.53 16.23
CA GLY A 94 -0.57 0.49 15.45
C GLY A 94 0.94 0.32 15.45
N GLY A 95 1.45 -0.88 15.76
CA GLY A 95 2.88 -1.18 15.85
C GLY A 95 3.58 -0.55 17.08
N THR A 96 2.82 -0.06 18.07
CA THR A 96 3.36 0.70 19.22
C THR A 96 3.16 0.02 20.56
N ARG A 97 3.99 0.38 21.55
CA ARG A 97 3.80 0.01 22.97
C ARG A 97 2.62 0.74 23.61
N ILE A 98 2.30 1.93 23.13
CA ILE A 98 1.24 2.79 23.69
C ILE A 98 -0.11 2.11 23.59
N LEU A 99 -0.37 1.41 22.48
CA LEU A 99 -1.62 0.71 22.20
C LEU A 99 -1.47 -0.83 22.24
N ALA A 100 -0.50 -1.35 22.99
CA ALA A 100 -0.18 -2.78 23.02
C ALA A 100 -1.39 -3.69 23.32
N ASP A 101 -2.33 -3.20 24.12
CA ASP A 101 -3.52 -3.94 24.58
C ASP A 101 -4.83 -3.30 24.07
N PHE A 102 -4.76 -2.37 23.12
CA PHE A 102 -5.94 -1.71 22.60
C PHE A 102 -6.79 -2.65 21.74
N ILE A 103 -8.05 -2.80 22.12
CA ILE A 103 -9.06 -3.55 21.37
C ILE A 103 -10.20 -2.59 21.04
N PRO A 104 -10.39 -2.23 19.75
CA PRO A 104 -11.49 -1.37 19.32
C PRO A 104 -12.85 -1.98 19.65
N ASP A 105 -13.82 -1.14 20.04
CA ASP A 105 -15.22 -1.52 20.25
C ASP A 105 -16.07 -1.34 19.00
N GLU A 106 -15.51 -0.75 17.94
CA GLU A 106 -16.10 -0.59 16.61
C GLU A 106 -15.14 -0.91 15.48
N ASP A 107 -15.67 -1.11 14.29
CA ASP A 107 -14.89 -1.28 13.06
C ASP A 107 -14.63 0.06 12.36
N ALA A 108 -13.45 0.20 11.77
CA ALA A 108 -13.22 1.20 10.74
C ALA A 108 -14.21 1.00 9.57
N THR A 109 -14.59 2.08 8.88
CA THR A 109 -15.51 1.98 7.73
C THR A 109 -15.04 0.98 6.68
N ILE A 110 -13.75 0.96 6.40
CA ILE A 110 -13.13 -0.01 5.48
C ILE A 110 -13.39 -1.45 5.94
N ILE A 111 -13.23 -1.73 7.23
CA ILE A 111 -13.44 -3.07 7.80
C ILE A 111 -14.93 -3.45 7.71
N THR A 112 -15.81 -2.50 8.00
CA THR A 112 -17.27 -2.70 7.84
C THR A 112 -17.61 -3.07 6.40
N ARG A 113 -17.07 -2.36 5.42
CA ARG A 113 -17.33 -2.61 3.99
C ARG A 113 -16.79 -3.96 3.53
N LEU A 114 -15.59 -4.33 3.97
CA LEU A 114 -15.03 -5.64 3.66
C LEU A 114 -15.90 -6.78 4.22
N LYS A 115 -16.38 -6.65 5.46
CA LYS A 115 -17.33 -7.62 6.06
C LYS A 115 -18.64 -7.66 5.28
N GLN A 116 -19.17 -6.51 4.85
CA GLN A 116 -20.38 -6.43 4.01
C GLN A 116 -20.19 -7.11 2.65
N ALA A 117 -19.00 -6.98 2.04
CA ALA A 117 -18.62 -7.70 0.83
C ALA A 117 -18.37 -9.21 1.06
N GLY A 118 -18.37 -9.66 2.32
CA GLY A 118 -18.17 -11.05 2.69
C GLY A 118 -16.70 -11.48 2.75
N ALA A 119 -15.75 -10.54 2.80
CA ALA A 119 -14.34 -10.86 2.94
C ALA A 119 -14.01 -11.48 4.31
N VAL A 120 -13.07 -12.41 4.35
CA VAL A 120 -12.62 -13.09 5.55
C VAL A 120 -11.33 -12.45 6.05
N LEU A 121 -11.35 -11.84 7.24
CA LEU A 121 -10.18 -11.19 7.82
C LEU A 121 -9.31 -12.20 8.57
N LEU A 122 -8.11 -12.50 8.02
CA LEU A 122 -7.16 -13.43 8.65
C LEU A 122 -6.46 -12.86 9.86
N GLY A 123 -6.25 -11.54 9.89
CA GLY A 123 -5.55 -10.89 11.00
C GLY A 123 -4.98 -9.52 10.68
N LYS A 124 -4.12 -9.07 11.60
CA LYS A 124 -3.49 -7.75 11.63
C LYS A 124 -2.02 -7.87 11.23
N THR A 125 -1.62 -7.17 10.18
CA THR A 125 -0.25 -7.24 9.68
C THR A 125 0.69 -6.24 10.35
N ASN A 126 1.95 -6.63 10.47
CA ASN A 126 3.02 -5.85 11.07
C ASN A 126 3.26 -4.53 10.33
N MET A 127 3.60 -3.50 11.08
CA MET A 127 3.79 -2.15 10.56
C MET A 127 4.80 -1.35 11.38
N THR A 128 5.36 -0.30 10.79
CA THR A 128 6.17 0.65 11.56
C THR A 128 5.28 1.38 12.57
N GLU A 129 5.84 1.71 13.72
CA GLU A 129 5.14 2.36 14.82
C GLU A 129 4.36 3.60 14.36
N PHE A 130 3.03 3.59 14.56
CA PHE A 130 2.08 4.62 14.12
C PHE A 130 2.20 5.02 12.64
N ALA A 131 2.62 4.12 11.77
CA ALA A 131 2.90 4.38 10.35
C ALA A 131 3.98 5.46 10.09
N MET A 132 4.70 5.88 11.13
CA MET A 132 5.81 6.83 11.03
C MET A 132 7.10 6.12 10.58
N GLY A 133 8.08 6.90 10.13
CA GLY A 133 9.35 6.40 9.59
C GLY A 133 10.33 5.81 10.61
N GLY A 134 9.97 5.73 11.91
CA GLY A 134 10.86 5.35 13.00
C GLY A 134 11.23 3.87 13.11
N GLY A 135 10.58 2.99 12.34
CA GLY A 135 10.94 1.57 12.32
C GLY A 135 9.99 0.67 13.11
N PHE A 136 10.47 -0.54 13.46
CA PHE A 136 9.71 -1.65 14.06
C PHE A 136 10.20 -1.92 15.49
N GLU A 137 10.33 -0.91 16.33
CA GLU A 137 11.02 -1.05 17.62
C GLU A 137 10.27 -1.88 18.65
N ARG A 138 8.94 -2.00 18.56
CA ARG A 138 8.13 -2.83 19.45
C ARG A 138 8.11 -4.29 19.01
N PHE A 139 8.00 -4.50 17.74
CA PHE A 139 7.95 -5.82 17.10
C PHE A 139 9.13 -5.93 16.14
N SER A 140 9.71 -7.11 16.01
CA SER A 140 10.78 -7.32 15.02
C SER A 140 10.28 -6.95 13.62
N PRO A 141 11.14 -6.42 12.73
CA PRO A 141 10.73 -6.04 11.38
C PRO A 141 10.23 -7.24 10.58
N PRO A 142 9.24 -7.06 9.69
CA PRO A 142 8.91 -8.07 8.73
C PRO A 142 10.06 -8.27 7.74
N ARG A 143 10.25 -9.52 7.32
CA ARG A 143 11.33 -9.93 6.41
C ARG A 143 10.82 -10.10 4.99
N ASN A 144 11.62 -9.67 4.02
CA ASN A 144 11.23 -9.71 2.62
C ASN A 144 11.27 -11.15 2.07
N PRO A 145 10.18 -11.67 1.49
CA PRO A 145 10.15 -13.03 0.94
C PRO A 145 11.14 -13.27 -0.21
N TRP A 146 11.58 -12.21 -0.90
CA TRP A 146 12.62 -12.32 -1.93
C TRP A 146 14.01 -12.53 -1.34
N ASN A 147 14.29 -11.93 -0.17
CA ASN A 147 15.51 -12.14 0.59
C ASN A 147 15.27 -11.77 2.06
N LEU A 148 15.38 -12.75 2.96
CA LEU A 148 15.02 -12.60 4.38
C LEU A 148 15.88 -11.59 5.15
N ASP A 149 17.05 -11.20 4.60
CA ASP A 149 17.91 -10.17 5.20
C ASP A 149 17.58 -8.76 4.71
N ARG A 150 16.54 -8.62 3.86
CA ARG A 150 16.12 -7.35 3.29
C ARG A 150 14.81 -6.86 3.91
N ARG A 151 14.67 -5.51 3.91
CA ARG A 151 13.45 -4.82 4.32
C ARG A 151 12.31 -5.10 3.34
N THR A 152 11.11 -5.06 3.83
CA THR A 152 9.86 -5.14 3.04
C THR A 152 9.38 -3.80 2.51
N GLY A 153 10.08 -2.71 2.86
CA GLY A 153 9.48 -1.38 2.77
C GLY A 153 8.55 -1.10 3.96
N GLY A 154 7.94 0.08 3.97
CA GLY A 154 7.10 0.53 5.08
C GLY A 154 6.21 1.72 4.69
N SER A 155 5.27 2.05 5.56
CA SER A 155 4.96 1.49 6.88
C SER A 155 4.12 0.20 6.85
N SER A 156 3.52 -0.21 5.71
CA SER A 156 2.71 -1.44 5.58
C SER A 156 3.58 -2.67 5.25
N GLY A 157 4.71 -2.82 5.95
CA GLY A 157 5.71 -3.86 5.63
C GLY A 157 5.19 -5.27 5.80
N GLY A 158 4.41 -5.53 6.85
CA GLY A 158 3.77 -6.83 7.07
C GLY A 158 2.73 -7.17 6.00
N SER A 159 1.96 -6.17 5.49
CA SER A 159 1.03 -6.38 4.38
C SER A 159 1.78 -6.78 3.11
N GLY A 160 2.91 -6.13 2.80
CA GLY A 160 3.78 -6.53 1.70
C GLY A 160 4.33 -7.93 1.86
N ALA A 161 4.90 -8.25 3.04
CA ALA A 161 5.43 -9.59 3.33
C ALA A 161 4.36 -10.68 3.24
N ALA A 162 3.20 -10.47 3.88
CA ALA A 162 2.11 -11.45 3.90
C ALA A 162 1.59 -11.76 2.48
N THR A 163 1.38 -10.72 1.66
CA THR A 163 0.88 -10.90 0.29
C THR A 163 1.91 -11.58 -0.61
N ALA A 164 3.19 -11.18 -0.53
CA ALA A 164 4.26 -11.77 -1.33
C ALA A 164 4.58 -13.22 -0.92
N ALA A 165 4.45 -13.56 0.38
CA ALA A 165 4.64 -14.91 0.88
C ALA A 165 3.40 -15.80 0.72
N PHE A 166 2.33 -15.32 0.07
CA PHE A 166 1.06 -16.05 -0.08
C PHE A 166 0.43 -16.43 1.27
N LEU A 167 0.53 -15.58 2.27
CA LEU A 167 -0.11 -15.73 3.58
C LEU A 167 -1.50 -15.06 3.64
N CYS A 168 -1.91 -14.41 2.57
CA CYS A 168 -3.25 -13.90 2.30
C CYS A 168 -3.45 -13.77 0.79
N ALA A 169 -4.69 -13.72 0.33
CA ALA A 169 -5.00 -13.51 -1.09
C ALA A 169 -4.71 -12.08 -1.53
N THR A 170 -5.02 -11.11 -0.68
CA THR A 170 -4.76 -9.67 -0.83
C THR A 170 -4.65 -9.04 0.56
N SER A 171 -4.09 -7.84 0.65
CA SER A 171 -4.02 -7.11 1.91
C SER A 171 -4.34 -5.63 1.75
N LEU A 172 -4.64 -4.96 2.87
CA LEU A 172 -4.75 -3.51 2.94
C LEU A 172 -3.52 -2.89 3.58
N GLY A 173 -3.11 -1.78 2.99
CA GLY A 173 -2.15 -0.84 3.54
C GLY A 173 -2.75 0.56 3.69
N GLU A 174 -1.96 1.48 4.21
CA GLU A 174 -2.24 2.90 4.22
C GLU A 174 -1.00 3.63 3.72
N ASP A 175 -1.20 4.71 2.95
CA ASP A 175 -0.17 5.42 2.20
C ASP A 175 -0.23 6.93 2.49
N THR A 176 0.56 7.37 3.44
CA THR A 176 0.79 8.80 3.74
C THR A 176 1.87 9.38 2.81
N GLY A 177 2.90 8.62 2.55
CA GLY A 177 4.03 9.07 1.75
C GLY A 177 4.64 7.97 0.88
N GLY A 178 3.87 6.93 0.55
CA GLY A 178 4.31 5.78 -0.22
C GLY A 178 4.11 4.44 0.49
N SER A 179 3.47 4.42 1.67
CA SER A 179 3.44 3.22 2.52
C SER A 179 2.55 2.07 2.02
N ILE A 180 1.90 2.19 0.87
CA ILE A 180 1.34 1.09 0.07
C ILE A 180 2.32 0.72 -1.04
N ARG A 181 2.72 1.72 -1.84
CA ARG A 181 3.50 1.53 -3.06
C ARG A 181 4.94 1.11 -2.79
N TRP A 182 5.53 1.60 -1.70
CA TRP A 182 6.87 1.21 -1.29
C TRP A 182 6.97 -0.27 -0.87
N PRO A 183 6.15 -0.80 0.06
CA PRO A 183 6.12 -2.24 0.30
C PRO A 183 5.78 -3.06 -0.95
N ALA A 184 4.87 -2.57 -1.80
CA ALA A 184 4.53 -3.25 -3.03
C ALA A 184 5.74 -3.40 -3.95
N THR A 185 6.49 -2.31 -4.22
CA THR A 185 7.66 -2.37 -5.11
C THR A 185 8.76 -3.27 -4.56
N TRP A 186 9.06 -3.22 -3.26
CA TRP A 186 10.14 -4.02 -2.68
C TRP A 186 9.78 -5.49 -2.48
N CYS A 187 8.48 -5.82 -2.44
CA CYS A 187 8.00 -7.20 -2.33
C CYS A 187 7.50 -7.80 -3.67
N GLY A 188 7.64 -7.07 -4.80
CA GLY A 188 7.25 -7.55 -6.12
C GLY A 188 5.72 -7.66 -6.30
N LEU A 189 4.97 -6.68 -5.79
CA LEU A 189 3.52 -6.65 -5.73
C LEU A 189 2.95 -5.43 -6.45
N VAL A 190 1.64 -5.45 -6.65
CA VAL A 190 0.83 -4.30 -7.04
C VAL A 190 0.36 -3.57 -5.79
N GLY A 191 0.67 -2.28 -5.69
CA GLY A 191 0.15 -1.42 -4.63
C GLY A 191 -0.56 -0.21 -5.20
N HIS A 192 -1.83 -0.03 -4.87
CA HIS A 192 -2.60 1.12 -5.34
C HIS A 192 -2.94 2.07 -4.20
N ARG A 193 -2.39 3.28 -4.26
CA ARG A 193 -2.83 4.42 -3.47
C ARG A 193 -4.01 5.07 -4.18
N PRO A 194 -5.23 5.03 -3.62
CA PRO A 194 -6.38 5.69 -4.24
C PRO A 194 -6.27 7.22 -4.20
N THR A 195 -7.09 7.87 -5.02
CA THR A 195 -7.39 9.30 -4.87
C THR A 195 -7.76 9.63 -3.43
N TRP A 196 -7.20 10.70 -2.89
CA TRP A 196 -7.53 11.15 -1.54
C TRP A 196 -9.02 11.49 -1.42
N GLY A 197 -9.71 10.86 -0.46
CA GLY A 197 -11.16 10.97 -0.29
C GLY A 197 -12.00 9.92 -1.06
N LEU A 198 -11.39 9.04 -1.87
CA LEU A 198 -12.12 7.94 -2.48
C LEU A 198 -12.46 6.84 -1.47
N VAL A 199 -11.63 6.64 -0.48
CA VAL A 199 -11.78 5.63 0.58
C VAL A 199 -11.83 6.34 1.93
N SER A 200 -12.79 5.95 2.79
CA SER A 200 -12.93 6.51 4.14
C SER A 200 -11.74 6.18 5.02
N ARG A 201 -11.36 7.15 5.86
CA ARG A 201 -10.31 7.00 6.88
C ARG A 201 -10.88 6.93 8.30
N TYR A 202 -12.21 6.86 8.45
CA TYR A 202 -12.82 6.67 9.76
C TYR A 202 -12.37 5.35 10.37
N GLY A 203 -11.88 5.41 11.62
CA GLY A 203 -11.32 4.25 12.31
C GLY A 203 -9.92 3.82 11.83
N VAL A 204 -9.25 4.66 11.04
CA VAL A 204 -7.83 4.50 10.68
C VAL A 204 -7.00 5.37 11.61
N MET A 205 -5.98 4.81 12.26
CA MET A 205 -5.05 5.60 13.06
C MET A 205 -4.30 6.56 12.14
N THR A 206 -4.66 7.85 12.23
CA THR A 206 -4.18 8.89 11.31
C THR A 206 -2.75 9.31 11.63
N GLY A 207 -1.88 9.31 10.63
CA GLY A 207 -0.55 9.90 10.69
C GLY A 207 -0.56 11.35 10.23
N VAL A 208 -0.86 11.56 8.97
CA VAL A 208 -0.90 12.89 8.32
C VAL A 208 -2.24 13.07 7.61
N TRP A 209 -3.16 13.69 8.29
CA TRP A 209 -4.55 13.85 7.85
C TRP A 209 -4.70 14.29 6.39
N SER A 210 -3.87 15.21 5.93
CA SER A 210 -3.96 15.78 4.58
C SER A 210 -3.35 14.90 3.48
N MET A 211 -2.76 13.74 3.83
CA MET A 211 -2.04 12.88 2.90
C MET A 211 -2.43 11.39 2.99
N ASP A 212 -2.99 10.94 4.12
CA ASP A 212 -3.33 9.55 4.36
C ASP A 212 -4.37 9.03 3.36
N ALA A 213 -4.13 7.86 2.77
CA ALA A 213 -5.08 7.14 1.93
C ALA A 213 -4.90 5.63 2.12
N ALA A 214 -5.99 4.92 2.39
CA ALA A 214 -5.98 3.47 2.53
C ALA A 214 -6.27 2.79 1.18
N GLY A 215 -5.60 1.67 0.90
CA GLY A 215 -5.77 0.97 -0.36
C GLY A 215 -5.11 -0.41 -0.40
N PRO A 216 -5.26 -1.15 -1.51
CA PRO A 216 -4.83 -2.52 -1.65
C PRO A 216 -3.32 -2.67 -1.88
N ILE A 217 -2.79 -3.80 -1.37
CA ILE A 217 -1.52 -4.41 -1.75
C ILE A 217 -1.86 -5.83 -2.20
N SER A 218 -1.70 -6.11 -3.49
CA SER A 218 -2.19 -7.33 -4.14
C SER A 218 -1.14 -7.93 -5.06
N ARG A 219 -1.37 -9.15 -5.54
CA ARG A 219 -0.44 -9.80 -6.47
C ARG A 219 -0.65 -9.39 -7.91
N THR A 220 -1.89 -9.02 -8.27
CA THR A 220 -2.26 -8.57 -9.62
C THR A 220 -3.03 -7.27 -9.57
N VAL A 221 -3.08 -6.58 -10.71
CA VAL A 221 -3.88 -5.35 -10.86
C VAL A 221 -5.37 -5.65 -10.75
N GLU A 222 -5.82 -6.81 -11.26
CA GLU A 222 -7.22 -7.24 -11.14
C GLU A 222 -7.61 -7.44 -9.67
N ASP A 223 -6.76 -8.08 -8.85
CA ASP A 223 -6.99 -8.25 -7.42
C ASP A 223 -7.04 -6.90 -6.67
N ALA A 224 -6.16 -5.97 -7.06
CA ALA A 224 -6.17 -4.61 -6.50
C ALA A 224 -7.47 -3.85 -6.85
N ALA A 225 -7.96 -3.98 -8.08
CA ALA A 225 -9.21 -3.38 -8.53
C ALA A 225 -10.43 -3.96 -7.79
N ILE A 226 -10.49 -5.28 -7.62
CA ILE A 226 -11.54 -5.97 -6.83
C ILE A 226 -11.54 -5.45 -5.39
N THR A 227 -10.37 -5.39 -4.77
CA THR A 227 -10.23 -4.94 -3.39
C THR A 227 -10.61 -3.46 -3.24
N LEU A 228 -10.18 -2.60 -4.18
CA LEU A 228 -10.53 -1.18 -4.18
C LEU A 228 -12.04 -0.96 -4.31
N THR A 229 -12.71 -1.70 -5.21
CA THR A 229 -14.16 -1.62 -5.39
C THR A 229 -14.90 -1.91 -4.07
N ALA A 230 -14.41 -2.88 -3.30
CA ALA A 230 -15.04 -3.26 -2.03
C ALA A 230 -14.90 -2.20 -0.91
N ILE A 231 -13.85 -1.37 -0.94
CA ILE A 231 -13.55 -0.41 0.15
C ILE A 231 -13.88 1.04 -0.18
N ALA A 232 -14.02 1.39 -1.47
CA ALA A 232 -14.25 2.76 -1.91
C ALA A 232 -15.68 3.25 -1.60
N GLY A 233 -15.86 4.57 -1.55
CA GLY A 233 -17.17 5.25 -1.49
C GLY A 233 -17.31 6.26 -0.35
N HIS A 234 -18.44 6.96 -0.36
CA HIS A 234 -18.77 8.00 0.59
C HIS A 234 -19.04 7.46 2.01
N ASP A 235 -18.58 8.19 3.01
CA ASP A 235 -18.83 7.89 4.44
C ASP A 235 -19.11 9.22 5.17
N GLU A 236 -20.29 9.36 5.75
CA GLU A 236 -20.67 10.56 6.52
C GLU A 236 -19.76 10.79 7.74
N ARG A 237 -19.10 9.75 8.26
CA ARG A 237 -18.15 9.83 9.37
C ARG A 237 -16.78 10.37 8.98
N ASP A 238 -16.42 10.30 7.66
CA ASP A 238 -15.27 11.00 7.09
C ASP A 238 -15.74 12.05 6.08
N PRO A 239 -15.93 13.32 6.49
CA PRO A 239 -16.50 14.38 5.67
C PRO A 239 -15.65 14.73 4.43
N HIS A 240 -14.49 14.15 4.30
CA HIS A 240 -13.60 14.36 3.15
C HIS A 240 -13.77 13.31 2.06
N THR A 241 -14.63 12.31 2.29
CA THR A 241 -14.94 11.34 1.26
C THR A 241 -15.84 11.93 0.16
N TRP A 242 -15.52 11.58 -1.07
CA TRP A 242 -16.27 12.05 -2.22
C TRP A 242 -17.67 11.41 -2.29
N ASN A 243 -18.71 12.24 -2.34
CA ASN A 243 -20.08 11.78 -2.50
C ASN A 243 -20.40 11.56 -3.98
N GLN A 244 -19.81 10.51 -4.55
CA GLN A 244 -19.98 10.10 -5.93
C GLN A 244 -20.14 8.57 -6.01
N PRO A 245 -20.86 8.04 -7.03
CA PRO A 245 -20.93 6.61 -7.26
C PRO A 245 -19.53 6.01 -7.45
N VAL A 246 -19.28 4.87 -6.84
CA VAL A 246 -18.05 4.10 -7.01
C VAL A 246 -18.19 3.22 -8.26
N PRO A 247 -17.30 3.32 -9.24
CA PRO A 247 -17.30 2.40 -10.37
C PRO A 247 -16.87 0.99 -9.94
N ASP A 248 -17.24 0.00 -10.70
CA ASP A 248 -16.57 -1.31 -10.63
C ASP A 248 -15.21 -1.19 -11.34
N PHE A 249 -14.15 -1.03 -10.52
CA PHE A 249 -12.79 -0.85 -11.05
C PHE A 249 -12.29 -2.07 -11.83
N ARG A 250 -12.78 -3.28 -11.51
CA ARG A 250 -12.47 -4.49 -12.26
C ARG A 250 -13.07 -4.46 -13.66
N ALA A 251 -14.34 -4.08 -13.77
CA ALA A 251 -15.04 -4.04 -15.05
C ALA A 251 -14.40 -3.05 -16.05
N GLY A 252 -13.69 -2.04 -15.55
CA GLY A 252 -12.97 -1.08 -16.38
C GLY A 252 -11.56 -1.50 -16.81
N LEU A 253 -11.09 -2.71 -16.46
CA LEU A 253 -9.78 -3.24 -16.86
C LEU A 253 -9.88 -3.89 -18.24
N ASN A 254 -9.70 -3.12 -19.31
CA ASN A 254 -9.74 -3.61 -20.68
C ASN A 254 -8.36 -3.69 -21.34
N GLY A 255 -7.32 -3.10 -20.72
CA GLY A 255 -5.96 -3.05 -21.26
C GLY A 255 -5.78 -2.15 -22.48
N GLU A 256 -6.80 -1.38 -22.87
CA GLU A 256 -6.71 -0.46 -23.99
C GLU A 256 -6.05 0.84 -23.54
N ILE A 257 -4.83 1.08 -24.05
CA ILE A 257 -4.05 2.29 -23.77
C ILE A 257 -3.55 2.98 -25.04
N GLN A 258 -3.98 2.50 -26.22
CA GLN A 258 -3.63 3.11 -27.48
C GLN A 258 -4.06 4.59 -27.51
N GLY A 259 -3.13 5.46 -27.86
CA GLY A 259 -3.36 6.90 -27.97
C GLY A 259 -3.31 7.65 -26.62
N LEU A 260 -3.20 6.96 -25.47
CA LEU A 260 -2.97 7.64 -24.21
C LEU A 260 -1.61 8.34 -24.20
N ARG A 261 -1.55 9.49 -23.53
CA ARG A 261 -0.33 10.26 -23.35
C ARG A 261 0.26 9.99 -21.97
N ILE A 262 1.49 9.53 -21.93
CA ILE A 262 2.23 9.19 -20.72
C ILE A 262 3.37 10.18 -20.55
N GLY A 263 3.35 10.96 -19.47
CA GLY A 263 4.42 11.90 -19.12
C GLY A 263 5.43 11.26 -18.16
N VAL A 264 6.70 11.18 -18.57
CA VAL A 264 7.81 10.74 -17.70
C VAL A 264 8.37 11.97 -16.98
N ILE A 265 8.29 11.99 -15.64
CA ILE A 265 8.78 13.13 -14.86
C ILE A 265 10.31 13.17 -14.88
N SER A 266 10.88 14.12 -15.61
CA SER A 266 12.33 14.23 -15.82
C SER A 266 13.10 14.34 -14.52
N GLU A 267 12.69 15.20 -13.59
CA GLU A 267 13.36 15.43 -12.30
C GLU A 267 13.42 14.19 -11.41
N GLN A 268 12.52 13.23 -11.64
CA GLN A 268 12.47 11.99 -10.89
C GLN A 268 13.06 10.80 -11.68
N MET A 269 13.26 10.95 -12.98
CA MET A 269 13.91 9.92 -13.81
C MET A 269 15.41 10.16 -13.94
N ASP A 270 15.83 11.42 -13.93
CA ASP A 270 17.23 11.83 -14.08
C ASP A 270 17.96 12.00 -12.73
N ASP A 271 17.28 11.73 -11.60
CA ASP A 271 17.87 11.82 -10.26
C ASP A 271 19.06 10.88 -10.12
N GLU A 272 20.20 11.41 -9.69
CA GLU A 272 21.48 10.70 -9.54
C GLU A 272 21.42 9.58 -8.48
N THR A 273 20.44 9.63 -7.56
CA THR A 273 20.25 8.59 -6.54
C THR A 273 19.59 7.32 -7.06
N ILE A 274 19.09 7.32 -8.31
CA ILE A 274 18.48 6.15 -8.92
C ILE A 274 19.55 5.16 -9.33
N ALA A 275 19.49 3.94 -8.80
CA ALA A 275 20.36 2.84 -9.20
C ALA A 275 20.21 2.53 -10.71
N ALA A 276 21.31 2.16 -11.33
CA ALA A 276 21.33 1.91 -12.79
C ALA A 276 20.31 0.83 -13.21
N ASP A 277 20.26 -0.28 -12.47
CA ASP A 277 19.31 -1.37 -12.70
C ASP A 277 17.84 -0.93 -12.59
N THR A 278 17.54 -0.04 -11.62
CA THR A 278 16.22 0.55 -11.46
C THR A 278 15.85 1.44 -12.65
N ARG A 279 16.79 2.31 -13.06
CA ARG A 279 16.61 3.19 -14.24
C ARG A 279 16.35 2.35 -15.49
N ASP A 280 17.16 1.35 -15.73
CA ASP A 280 17.08 0.49 -16.91
C ASP A 280 15.78 -0.32 -16.93
N ALA A 281 15.31 -0.83 -15.78
CA ALA A 281 14.05 -1.53 -15.67
C ALA A 281 12.86 -0.63 -16.03
N VAL A 282 12.87 0.61 -15.52
CA VAL A 282 11.82 1.60 -15.84
C VAL A 282 11.86 2.01 -17.31
N LEU A 283 13.04 2.24 -17.89
CA LEU A 283 13.17 2.55 -19.32
C LEU A 283 12.63 1.42 -20.21
N ARG A 284 12.91 0.16 -19.86
CA ARG A 284 12.30 -0.99 -20.57
C ARG A 284 10.78 -0.99 -20.43
N ALA A 285 10.26 -0.69 -19.24
CA ALA A 285 8.80 -0.62 -19.03
C ALA A 285 8.13 0.49 -19.84
N LEU A 286 8.78 1.65 -19.99
CA LEU A 286 8.32 2.72 -20.87
C LEU A 286 8.29 2.28 -22.35
N GLY A 287 9.28 1.49 -22.78
CA GLY A 287 9.28 0.87 -24.13
C GLY A 287 8.06 0.00 -24.35
N VAL A 288 7.72 -0.89 -23.39
CA VAL A 288 6.52 -1.74 -23.47
C VAL A 288 5.24 -0.91 -23.56
N LEU A 289 5.09 0.15 -22.75
CA LEU A 289 3.92 1.04 -22.83
C LEU A 289 3.82 1.73 -24.20
N GLY A 290 4.95 2.10 -24.81
CA GLY A 290 5.00 2.63 -26.19
C GLY A 290 4.59 1.58 -27.23
N GLU A 291 5.04 0.34 -27.10
CA GLU A 291 4.65 -0.78 -27.98
C GLU A 291 3.15 -1.11 -27.90
N LEU A 292 2.52 -0.86 -26.74
CA LEU A 292 1.07 -0.97 -26.54
C LEU A 292 0.29 0.23 -27.12
N GLY A 293 0.97 1.17 -27.79
CA GLY A 293 0.37 2.28 -28.52
C GLY A 293 0.17 3.58 -27.72
N ALA A 294 0.72 3.67 -26.52
CA ALA A 294 0.75 4.94 -25.80
C ALA A 294 1.86 5.86 -26.33
N THR A 295 1.64 7.18 -26.27
CA THR A 295 2.66 8.18 -26.56
C THR A 295 3.41 8.50 -25.28
N VAL A 296 4.70 8.18 -25.23
CA VAL A 296 5.57 8.40 -24.06
C VAL A 296 6.46 9.62 -24.29
N GLU A 297 6.36 10.63 -23.45
CA GLU A 297 7.11 11.89 -23.56
C GLU A 297 7.71 12.30 -22.19
N HIS A 298 8.88 12.91 -22.20
CA HIS A 298 9.43 13.52 -20.99
C HIS A 298 8.72 14.84 -20.67
N VAL A 299 8.45 15.08 -19.39
CA VAL A 299 7.84 16.29 -18.87
C VAL A 299 8.61 16.83 -17.66
N SER A 300 8.96 18.10 -17.70
CA SER A 300 9.56 18.76 -16.54
C SER A 300 8.48 19.28 -15.59
N ILE A 301 8.60 18.92 -14.32
CA ILE A 301 7.77 19.40 -13.19
C ILE A 301 8.73 19.80 -12.07
N PRO A 302 9.35 20.98 -12.13
CA PRO A 302 10.54 21.34 -11.34
C PRO A 302 10.40 21.16 -9.82
N LEU A 303 9.19 21.38 -9.26
CA LEU A 303 9.00 21.23 -7.82
C LEU A 303 9.06 19.77 -7.37
N THR A 304 8.96 18.78 -8.27
CA THR A 304 9.04 17.36 -7.89
C THR A 304 10.42 16.95 -7.37
N ALA A 305 11.47 17.64 -7.79
CA ALA A 305 12.81 17.50 -7.20
C ALA A 305 12.86 17.81 -5.69
N HIS A 306 11.89 18.57 -5.19
CA HIS A 306 11.79 18.98 -3.78
C HIS A 306 10.68 18.25 -3.01
N GLY A 307 9.99 17.31 -3.63
CA GLY A 307 8.83 16.61 -3.07
C GLY A 307 9.11 15.91 -1.74
N ALA A 308 10.26 15.26 -1.63
CA ALA A 308 10.70 14.59 -0.41
C ALA A 308 10.85 15.59 0.76
N VAL A 309 11.57 16.69 0.56
CA VAL A 309 11.80 17.70 1.60
C VAL A 309 10.52 18.43 1.99
N LEU A 310 9.72 18.84 1.01
CA LEU A 310 8.44 19.52 1.25
C LEU A 310 7.45 18.66 2.02
N SER A 311 7.40 17.38 1.75
CA SER A 311 6.51 16.44 2.44
C SER A 311 6.95 16.13 3.88
N GLN A 312 8.25 16.30 4.23
CA GLN A 312 8.72 16.06 5.59
C GLN A 312 8.07 16.98 6.62
N VAL A 313 7.76 18.23 6.24
CA VAL A 313 7.16 19.18 7.18
C VAL A 313 5.81 18.68 7.73
N PRO A 314 4.78 18.38 6.91
CA PRO A 314 3.55 17.79 7.44
C PRO A 314 3.78 16.43 8.12
N LEU A 315 4.74 15.62 7.65
CA LEU A 315 5.03 14.30 8.21
C LEU A 315 5.62 14.33 9.64
N VAL A 316 6.17 15.44 10.09
CA VAL A 316 6.64 15.59 11.47
C VAL A 316 5.70 16.45 12.32
N VAL A 317 5.05 17.46 11.74
CA VAL A 317 4.21 18.42 12.49
C VAL A 317 2.82 17.85 12.79
N GLU A 318 2.15 17.24 11.80
CA GLU A 318 0.79 16.74 11.99
C GLU A 318 0.71 15.56 12.98
N PRO A 319 1.61 14.54 12.92
CA PRO A 319 1.64 13.49 13.95
C PRO A 319 1.94 14.03 15.35
N ALA A 320 2.84 15.01 15.49
CA ALA A 320 3.15 15.61 16.79
C ALA A 320 1.92 16.27 17.43
N LEU A 321 1.04 16.87 16.61
CA LEU A 321 -0.23 17.43 17.09
C LEU A 321 -1.22 16.32 17.47
N ASN A 322 -1.39 15.32 16.60
CA ASN A 322 -2.34 14.23 16.82
C ASN A 322 -2.01 13.40 18.07
N MET A 323 -0.72 13.26 18.36
CA MET A 323 -0.21 12.42 19.47
C MET A 323 0.23 13.23 20.68
N LYS A 324 -0.11 14.52 20.77
CA LYS A 324 0.39 15.47 21.78
C LYS A 324 0.23 15.00 23.23
N GLU A 325 -0.88 14.33 23.55
CA GLU A 325 -1.13 13.83 24.91
C GLU A 325 -0.17 12.69 25.24
N TRP A 326 -0.02 11.73 24.33
CA TRP A 326 0.93 10.63 24.52
C TRP A 326 2.38 11.10 24.53
N VAL A 327 2.72 12.14 23.75
CA VAL A 327 4.07 12.76 23.77
C VAL A 327 4.37 13.36 25.15
N ARG A 328 3.36 13.92 25.84
CA ARG A 328 3.53 14.49 27.19
C ARG A 328 3.64 13.42 28.28
N GLU A 329 2.84 12.34 28.16
CA GLU A 329 2.65 11.38 29.25
C GLU A 329 3.46 10.09 29.07
N ARG A 330 3.78 9.71 27.83
CA ARG A 330 4.32 8.40 27.47
C ARG A 330 5.45 8.49 26.43
N LEU A 331 6.24 9.55 26.45
CA LEU A 331 7.31 9.77 25.45
C LEU A 331 8.30 8.60 25.35
N GLU A 332 8.62 7.97 26.50
CA GLU A 332 9.58 6.87 26.56
C GLU A 332 9.06 5.55 25.95
N ASP A 333 7.74 5.45 25.73
CA ASP A 333 7.13 4.29 25.06
C ASP A 333 7.27 4.34 23.54
N TYR A 334 7.63 5.50 22.97
CA TYR A 334 7.94 5.61 21.56
C TYR A 334 9.33 5.13 21.23
N GLY A 335 9.49 4.58 20.03
CA GLY A 335 10.76 4.26 19.46
C GLY A 335 11.67 5.49 19.28
N HIS A 336 12.98 5.25 19.26
CA HIS A 336 14.00 6.31 19.24
C HIS A 336 13.75 7.38 18.15
N ASN A 337 13.58 6.95 16.91
CA ASN A 337 13.42 7.86 15.78
C ASN A 337 12.08 8.60 15.81
N ASN A 338 11.01 7.94 16.27
CA ASN A 338 9.71 8.57 16.42
C ASN A 338 9.70 9.61 17.53
N ARG A 339 10.41 9.38 18.66
CA ARG A 339 10.60 10.41 19.68
C ARG A 339 11.23 11.66 19.11
N ILE A 340 12.33 11.51 18.36
CA ILE A 340 13.00 12.66 17.70
C ILE A 340 12.04 13.38 16.76
N GLY A 341 11.34 12.65 15.90
CA GLY A 341 10.37 13.22 14.95
C GLY A 341 9.24 13.99 15.62
N LEU A 342 8.62 13.41 16.65
CA LEU A 342 7.52 14.02 17.41
C LEU A 342 7.96 15.26 18.20
N LEU A 343 9.13 15.19 18.85
CA LEU A 343 9.70 16.37 19.55
C LEU A 343 10.05 17.48 18.56
N THR A 344 10.65 17.14 17.41
CA THR A 344 10.94 18.11 16.33
C THR A 344 9.65 18.76 15.84
N GLY A 345 8.62 17.96 15.57
CA GLY A 345 7.32 18.46 15.12
C GLY A 345 6.64 19.37 16.15
N SER A 346 6.81 19.07 17.44
CA SER A 346 6.23 19.86 18.55
C SER A 346 6.83 21.27 18.70
N ILE A 347 8.09 21.47 18.27
CA ILE A 347 8.78 22.76 18.33
C ILE A 347 8.90 23.45 16.96
N PHE A 348 8.31 22.84 15.93
CA PHE A 348 8.42 23.35 14.56
C PHE A 348 7.68 24.69 14.42
N PRO A 349 8.32 25.76 13.89
CA PRO A 349 7.68 27.07 13.80
C PRO A 349 6.45 27.07 12.87
N ALA A 350 5.34 27.63 13.35
CA ALA A 350 4.10 27.73 12.58
C ALA A 350 4.29 28.39 11.21
N GLN A 351 5.19 29.40 11.14
CA GLN A 351 5.52 30.12 9.89
C GLN A 351 6.17 29.18 8.85
N ALA A 352 7.01 28.24 9.31
CA ALA A 352 7.66 27.27 8.42
C ALA A 352 6.64 26.24 7.92
N TYR A 353 5.73 25.73 8.78
CA TYR A 353 4.63 24.87 8.39
C TYR A 353 3.72 25.57 7.36
N TYR A 354 3.34 26.84 7.63
CA TYR A 354 2.52 27.62 6.70
C TYR A 354 3.21 27.79 5.33
N LYS A 355 4.52 28.09 5.33
CA LYS A 355 5.31 28.19 4.10
C LYS A 355 5.31 26.85 3.34
N ALA A 356 5.48 25.73 4.03
CA ALA A 356 5.45 24.40 3.42
C ALA A 356 4.08 24.11 2.77
N GLN A 357 2.96 24.47 3.41
CA GLN A 357 1.62 24.29 2.82
C GLN A 357 1.40 25.17 1.57
N LYS A 358 1.94 26.39 1.54
CA LYS A 358 1.92 27.23 0.34
C LYS A 358 2.72 26.59 -0.80
N LEU A 359 3.93 26.11 -0.51
CA LEU A 359 4.77 25.43 -1.50
C LEU A 359 4.12 24.13 -1.97
N ARG A 360 3.46 23.37 -1.08
CA ARG A 360 2.67 22.18 -1.45
C ARG A 360 1.54 22.54 -2.41
N THR A 361 0.88 23.69 -2.25
CA THR A 361 -0.16 24.14 -3.19
C THR A 361 0.44 24.39 -4.58
N MET A 362 1.60 25.04 -4.64
CA MET A 362 2.31 25.27 -5.92
C MET A 362 2.74 23.94 -6.56
N PHE A 363 3.29 23.04 -5.76
CA PHE A 363 3.67 21.67 -6.17
C PHE A 363 2.49 20.92 -6.80
N ARG A 364 1.38 20.87 -6.05
CA ARG A 364 0.15 20.23 -6.52
C ARG A 364 -0.34 20.82 -7.84
N ASN A 365 -0.33 22.13 -7.97
CA ASN A 365 -0.75 22.80 -9.19
C ASN A 365 0.13 22.43 -10.39
N GLN A 366 1.46 22.33 -10.22
CA GLN A 366 2.35 21.90 -11.31
C GLN A 366 2.06 20.44 -11.73
N VAL A 367 1.86 19.54 -10.77
CA VAL A 367 1.50 18.14 -11.09
C VAL A 367 0.15 18.07 -11.81
N HIS A 368 -0.86 18.82 -11.34
CA HIS A 368 -2.18 18.84 -11.98
C HIS A 368 -2.12 19.44 -13.39
N GLN A 369 -1.37 20.53 -13.62
CA GLN A 369 -1.16 21.10 -14.96
C GLN A 369 -0.50 20.11 -15.92
N ALA A 370 0.46 19.31 -15.44
CA ALA A 370 1.00 18.22 -16.26
C ALA A 370 -0.08 17.18 -16.60
N LEU A 371 -0.93 16.82 -15.64
CA LEU A 371 -2.04 15.87 -15.80
C LEU A 371 -3.23 16.42 -16.64
N GLU A 372 -3.24 17.69 -17.00
CA GLU A 372 -4.15 18.23 -18.04
C GLU A 372 -3.69 17.84 -19.46
N ARG A 373 -2.38 17.58 -19.63
CA ARG A 373 -1.75 17.27 -20.91
C ARG A 373 -1.47 15.78 -21.08
N TYR A 374 -1.30 15.05 -19.98
CA TYR A 374 -1.00 13.64 -19.94
C TYR A 374 -2.09 12.90 -19.16
N ASP A 375 -2.46 11.71 -19.64
CA ASP A 375 -3.45 10.86 -18.96
C ASP A 375 -2.89 10.27 -17.68
N VAL A 376 -1.59 9.93 -17.69
CA VAL A 376 -0.83 9.48 -16.51
C VAL A 376 0.59 10.05 -16.53
N LEU A 377 1.18 10.15 -15.32
CA LEU A 377 2.59 10.44 -15.13
C LEU A 377 3.30 9.19 -14.59
N VAL A 378 4.54 8.99 -15.03
CA VAL A 378 5.31 7.79 -14.67
C VAL A 378 6.66 8.15 -14.07
N THR A 379 7.08 7.37 -13.07
CA THR A 379 8.39 7.45 -12.40
C THR A 379 8.80 6.06 -11.91
N PRO A 380 10.06 5.83 -11.50
CA PRO A 380 10.37 4.74 -10.60
C PRO A 380 9.52 4.86 -9.32
N THR A 381 9.10 3.75 -8.72
CA THR A 381 8.44 3.80 -7.39
C THR A 381 9.45 4.13 -6.29
N SER A 382 10.64 3.58 -6.38
CA SER A 382 11.78 3.79 -5.48
C SER A 382 13.05 3.91 -6.31
N SER A 383 14.02 4.70 -5.87
CA SER A 383 15.34 4.80 -6.51
C SER A 383 16.16 3.52 -6.38
N LEU A 384 15.87 2.73 -5.36
CA LEU A 384 16.66 1.57 -4.95
C LEU A 384 15.75 0.36 -4.75
N ALA A 385 16.27 -0.84 -5.01
CA ALA A 385 15.66 -2.09 -4.57
C ALA A 385 15.71 -2.24 -3.03
N ALA A 386 15.13 -3.33 -2.50
CA ALA A 386 15.00 -3.56 -1.06
C ALA A 386 16.36 -3.52 -0.34
N GLN A 387 16.48 -2.67 0.69
CA GLN A 387 17.71 -2.46 1.45
C GLN A 387 17.85 -3.47 2.61
N PRO A 388 19.08 -3.74 3.10
CA PRO A 388 19.31 -4.61 4.24
C PRO A 388 18.52 -4.19 5.47
N ILE A 389 18.12 -5.17 6.30
CA ILE A 389 17.55 -4.90 7.63
C ILE A 389 18.68 -4.40 8.53
N VAL A 390 18.43 -3.28 9.21
CA VAL A 390 19.31 -2.76 10.26
C VAL A 390 18.65 -2.98 11.59
N GLU A 391 19.26 -3.76 12.47
CA GLU A 391 18.68 -4.18 13.76
C GLU A 391 18.76 -3.07 14.81
N ASP A 392 19.80 -2.23 14.77
CA ASP A 392 19.99 -1.12 15.72
C ASP A 392 19.36 0.18 15.16
N PRO A 393 18.25 0.66 15.75
CA PRO A 393 17.58 1.86 15.26
C PRO A 393 18.42 3.14 15.47
N VAL A 394 19.30 3.18 16.47
CA VAL A 394 20.19 4.32 16.71
C VAL A 394 21.30 4.35 15.64
N ARG A 395 21.84 3.21 15.29
CA ARG A 395 22.81 3.06 14.21
C ARG A 395 22.14 3.38 12.88
N ALA A 396 20.95 2.83 12.63
CA ALA A 396 20.15 3.12 11.42
C ALA A 396 19.93 4.63 11.22
N SER A 397 19.67 5.39 12.30
CA SER A 397 19.46 6.83 12.21
C SER A 397 20.71 7.64 11.86
N LYS A 398 21.91 7.09 12.13
CA LYS A 398 23.19 7.79 11.92
C LYS A 398 23.92 7.37 10.64
N GLU A 399 23.87 6.09 10.33
CA GLU A 399 24.70 5.49 9.26
C GLU A 399 23.89 5.19 7.99
N ASP A 400 22.57 4.92 8.14
CA ASP A 400 21.69 4.52 7.04
C ASP A 400 20.61 5.56 6.74
N ALA A 401 20.89 6.83 6.98
CA ALA A 401 20.01 7.90 6.50
C ALA A 401 19.93 7.82 4.97
N MET A 402 18.98 7.01 4.50
CA MET A 402 18.72 6.92 3.06
C MET A 402 18.43 8.32 2.54
N PRO A 403 18.99 8.72 1.41
CA PRO A 403 18.72 10.03 0.84
C PRO A 403 17.21 10.22 0.68
N LEU A 404 16.65 11.34 1.16
CA LEU A 404 15.22 11.64 1.00
C LEU A 404 14.73 11.49 -0.45
N PRO A 405 15.52 11.77 -1.50
CA PRO A 405 15.14 11.59 -2.90
C PRO A 405 14.72 10.18 -3.31
N TYR A 406 15.11 9.12 -2.58
CA TYR A 406 14.72 7.75 -2.98
C TYR A 406 13.21 7.49 -2.99
N LEU A 407 12.42 8.35 -2.36
CA LEU A 407 10.97 8.20 -2.25
C LEU A 407 10.22 9.02 -3.32
N GLN A 408 10.24 8.60 -4.58
CA GLN A 408 9.46 9.23 -5.66
C GLN A 408 7.95 9.17 -5.42
N THR A 409 7.49 8.31 -4.53
CA THR A 409 6.09 8.17 -4.13
C THR A 409 5.46 9.46 -3.63
N ARG A 410 6.25 10.39 -3.04
CA ARG A 410 5.77 11.66 -2.45
C ARG A 410 5.02 12.56 -3.43
N THR A 411 5.32 12.47 -4.71
CA THR A 411 4.71 13.29 -5.75
C THR A 411 3.19 13.18 -5.73
N PHE A 412 2.67 11.98 -5.75
CA PHE A 412 1.21 11.75 -5.80
C PHE A 412 0.52 11.94 -4.44
N ASN A 413 1.25 11.72 -3.33
CA ASN A 413 0.72 12.08 -2.00
C ASN A 413 0.45 13.57 -1.87
N MET A 414 1.43 14.40 -2.24
CA MET A 414 1.32 15.85 -2.15
C MET A 414 0.30 16.43 -3.13
N ALA A 415 0.12 15.76 -4.27
CA ALA A 415 -0.88 16.13 -5.27
C ALA A 415 -2.30 15.62 -4.96
N SER A 416 -2.50 14.83 -3.87
CA SER A 416 -3.77 14.17 -3.54
C SER A 416 -4.28 13.23 -4.64
N ALA A 417 -3.37 12.71 -5.46
CA ALA A 417 -3.61 11.97 -6.68
C ALA A 417 -3.52 10.45 -6.46
N PRO A 418 -4.23 9.64 -7.27
CA PRO A 418 -4.08 8.19 -7.27
C PRO A 418 -2.74 7.80 -7.90
N ALA A 419 -2.17 6.70 -7.40
CA ALA A 419 -0.99 6.11 -8.02
C ALA A 419 -0.89 4.61 -7.73
N ALA A 420 -0.49 3.84 -8.74
CA ALA A 420 -0.17 2.43 -8.60
C ALA A 420 1.34 2.20 -8.74
N SER A 421 1.86 1.22 -8.00
CA SER A 421 3.17 0.61 -8.24
C SER A 421 2.94 -0.79 -8.78
N VAL A 422 3.61 -1.14 -9.88
CA VAL A 422 3.56 -2.48 -10.47
C VAL A 422 4.98 -3.00 -10.68
N PRO A 423 5.25 -4.31 -10.54
CA PRO A 423 6.58 -4.87 -10.80
C PRO A 423 7.02 -4.64 -12.25
N CYS A 424 8.25 -4.17 -12.46
CA CYS A 424 8.77 -3.90 -13.80
C CYS A 424 10.15 -4.51 -14.08
N GLY A 425 10.66 -5.32 -13.18
CA GLY A 425 11.94 -6.00 -13.32
C GLY A 425 12.54 -6.39 -11.99
N PHE A 426 13.78 -6.79 -12.06
CA PHE A 426 14.60 -7.15 -10.90
C PHE A 426 15.95 -6.43 -10.97
N SER A 427 16.51 -6.12 -9.80
CA SER A 427 17.87 -5.65 -9.66
C SER A 427 18.87 -6.75 -9.99
N ASP A 428 20.14 -6.38 -10.10
CA ASP A 428 21.25 -7.33 -10.29
C ASP A 428 21.34 -8.37 -9.14
N GLU A 429 20.81 -8.03 -7.96
CA GLU A 429 20.71 -8.94 -6.81
C GLU A 429 19.42 -9.80 -6.80
N GLY A 430 18.60 -9.73 -7.85
CA GLY A 430 17.32 -10.47 -7.93
C GLY A 430 16.21 -9.93 -7.05
N LEU A 431 16.27 -8.64 -6.66
CA LEU A 431 15.24 -7.98 -5.87
C LEU A 431 14.27 -7.19 -6.76
N PRO A 432 12.96 -7.19 -6.47
CA PRO A 432 11.96 -6.54 -7.31
C PRO A 432 12.17 -5.03 -7.45
N ILE A 433 11.82 -4.52 -8.63
CA ILE A 433 11.77 -3.10 -8.99
C ILE A 433 10.36 -2.77 -9.46
N GLY A 434 9.85 -1.59 -9.09
CA GLY A 434 8.50 -1.15 -9.43
C GLY A 434 8.44 0.12 -10.26
N LEU A 435 7.55 0.09 -11.27
CA LEU A 435 7.09 1.23 -12.04
C LEU A 435 5.95 1.91 -11.31
N GLN A 436 6.01 3.23 -11.13
CA GLN A 436 4.93 4.01 -10.57
C GLN A 436 4.15 4.73 -11.67
N ILE A 437 2.83 4.58 -11.65
CA ILE A 437 1.89 5.18 -12.59
C ILE A 437 0.92 6.02 -11.77
N GLY A 438 0.86 7.33 -12.00
CA GLY A 438 -0.04 8.23 -11.28
C GLY A 438 -0.94 9.01 -12.21
N GLY A 439 -2.18 9.26 -11.79
CA GLY A 439 -3.19 9.97 -12.56
C GLY A 439 -3.69 11.23 -11.87
N ARG A 440 -4.58 11.95 -12.54
CA ARG A 440 -5.30 13.07 -11.91
C ARG A 440 -6.24 12.56 -10.79
N PRO A 441 -6.57 13.37 -9.80
CA PRO A 441 -7.58 12.99 -8.81
C PRO A 441 -8.88 12.51 -9.47
N GLY A 442 -9.38 11.34 -9.06
CA GLY A 442 -10.54 10.67 -9.64
C GLY A 442 -10.24 9.76 -10.83
N ALA A 443 -9.00 9.70 -11.32
CA ALA A 443 -8.61 8.84 -12.44
C ALA A 443 -8.05 7.48 -11.99
N ASP A 444 -8.49 6.95 -10.86
CA ASP A 444 -8.08 5.63 -10.35
C ASP A 444 -8.26 4.53 -11.38
N GLN A 445 -9.37 4.56 -12.13
CA GLN A 445 -9.64 3.61 -13.20
C GLN A 445 -8.60 3.67 -14.32
N THR A 446 -8.20 4.88 -14.76
CA THR A 446 -7.17 5.07 -15.80
C THR A 446 -5.82 4.54 -15.31
N VAL A 447 -5.44 4.86 -14.08
CA VAL A 447 -4.19 4.38 -13.46
C VAL A 447 -4.17 2.85 -13.42
N LEU A 448 -5.25 2.22 -12.94
CA LEU A 448 -5.36 0.77 -12.89
C LEU A 448 -5.38 0.14 -14.29
N ASN A 449 -6.03 0.77 -15.28
CA ASN A 449 -6.07 0.21 -16.64
C ASN A 449 -4.69 0.28 -17.33
N VAL A 450 -3.93 1.35 -17.16
CA VAL A 450 -2.54 1.44 -17.67
C VAL A 450 -1.65 0.41 -16.97
N ALA A 451 -1.79 0.25 -15.65
CA ALA A 451 -1.09 -0.77 -14.89
C ALA A 451 -1.44 -2.18 -15.35
N TYR A 452 -2.72 -2.44 -15.63
CA TYR A 452 -3.21 -3.71 -16.14
C TYR A 452 -2.69 -4.02 -17.55
N ALA A 453 -2.74 -3.06 -18.46
CA ALA A 453 -2.18 -3.22 -19.81
C ALA A 453 -0.70 -3.63 -19.76
N TYR A 454 0.08 -2.95 -18.90
CA TYR A 454 1.48 -3.27 -18.69
C TYR A 454 1.67 -4.68 -18.06
N GLU A 455 0.88 -5.02 -17.04
CA GLU A 455 0.94 -6.34 -16.38
C GLU A 455 0.64 -7.48 -17.35
N GLN A 456 -0.38 -7.32 -18.22
CA GLN A 456 -0.75 -8.34 -19.21
C GLN A 456 0.30 -8.51 -20.32
N ALA A 457 1.01 -7.45 -20.69
CA ALA A 457 2.09 -7.48 -21.69
C ALA A 457 3.40 -8.06 -21.16
N THR A 458 3.51 -8.19 -19.82
CA THR A 458 4.73 -8.67 -19.15
C THR A 458 4.45 -9.91 -18.30
N GLY A 459 5.33 -10.44 -17.63
CA GLY A 459 5.11 -11.63 -16.77
C GLY A 459 5.62 -11.45 -15.34
N TRP A 460 5.93 -10.20 -14.95
CA TRP A 460 6.59 -9.95 -13.67
C TRP A 460 5.78 -10.39 -12.47
N HIS A 461 4.47 -10.22 -12.48
CA HIS A 461 3.53 -10.64 -11.42
C HIS A 461 3.46 -12.17 -11.20
N ARG A 462 3.95 -12.97 -12.19
CA ARG A 462 3.97 -14.44 -12.11
C ARG A 462 5.22 -14.97 -11.40
N GLN A 463 6.20 -14.11 -11.18
CA GLN A 463 7.42 -14.49 -10.45
C GLN A 463 7.09 -14.69 -8.98
N ARG A 464 7.69 -15.73 -8.38
CA ARG A 464 7.47 -16.08 -6.97
C ARG A 464 8.73 -15.89 -6.16
N PRO A 465 8.62 -15.34 -4.95
CA PRO A 465 9.77 -15.23 -4.06
C PRO A 465 10.33 -16.61 -3.71
N PRO A 466 11.65 -16.77 -3.65
CA PRO A 466 12.30 -18.08 -3.39
C PRO A 466 12.03 -18.61 -1.97
N ASN A 467 11.63 -17.76 -1.03
CA ASN A 467 11.37 -18.13 0.36
C ASN A 467 9.87 -18.35 0.68
N ALA A 468 8.97 -18.15 -0.30
CA ALA A 468 7.53 -18.20 -0.11
C ALA A 468 6.94 -19.62 -0.28
#